data_e05ebdc8f56070e4baa17cf38dca0da2
#
_entry.id   e05ebdc8f56070e4baa17cf38dca0da2
#
_cell.length_a   1.000
_cell.length_b   1.000
_cell.length_c   1.000
_cell.angle_alpha   90.00
_cell.angle_beta   90.00
_cell.angle_gamma   90.00
#
_symmetry.space_group_name_H-M   'P 1'
#
loop_
_entity.id
_entity.type
_entity.pdbx_description
1 polymer ?
#
loop_
_entity_poly.entity_id
_entity_poly.type
_entity_poly.pdbx_seq_one_letter_code
_entity_poly.pdbx_strand_id
1 'polypeptide(L)'
;MKNPTLIGTAAACLMAAAFAAPAWSAPSDGMKSVSQLQPVWRTDVTGSRTEVVPLMKLVPGGSAAAVKLTGLSRVQAFDFGVRRDEVVSEATLDLSFTPSPALAPSGSQINFYLNGRLQRSVPISASMVGKPSQLTLKLSPKVIESVNQLTVEFIGHTPSVCENPADAAIWLDIAAESRLTLVKQRVRLANDLAAFPAPFVDTASNEPSVLPMVFTSAP
;
A
#
# COMPACT_ATOMS: atom_id res chain seq x y z
N MET A 1 8.15 106.40 11.30
CA MET A 1 6.72 106.35 11.50
C MET A 1 6.18 104.99 11.16
N LYS A 2 5.59 104.33 12.16
CA LYS A 2 4.70 103.16 12.09
C LYS A 2 5.22 101.88 11.51
N ASN A 3 5.60 100.95 12.48
CA ASN A 3 5.52 99.47 12.29
C ASN A 3 4.08 99.02 12.09
N PRO A 4 3.87 97.93 11.46
CA PRO A 4 3.18 96.86 12.22
C PRO A 4 3.80 95.46 12.09
N THR A 5 3.82 94.81 13.21
CA THR A 5 3.77 93.46 13.67
C THR A 5 3.40 92.39 12.66
N LEU A 6 4.26 91.41 12.47
CA LEU A 6 3.96 90.14 11.87
C LEU A 6 3.88 89.06 12.96
N ILE A 7 2.69 88.52 13.11
CA ILE A 7 2.36 87.38 13.99
C ILE A 7 2.75 86.12 13.23
N GLY A 8 3.78 85.42 13.73
CA GLY A 8 4.15 84.12 13.21
C GLY A 8 3.29 83.00 13.85
N THR A 9 2.48 82.37 13.07
CA THR A 9 1.81 81.12 13.45
C THR A 9 2.75 79.92 13.27
N ALA A 10 3.14 79.37 14.38
CA ALA A 10 3.89 78.10 14.41
C ALA A 10 2.92 76.93 14.06
N ALA A 11 3.14 76.35 12.91
CA ALA A 11 2.46 75.13 12.52
C ALA A 11 3.20 73.92 13.18
N ALA A 12 2.58 73.30 14.14
CA ALA A 12 3.10 72.05 14.73
C ALA A 12 2.81 70.90 13.77
N CYS A 13 3.84 70.40 13.10
CA CYS A 13 3.76 69.15 12.34
C CYS A 13 3.74 68.00 13.37
N LEU A 14 2.54 67.45 13.60
CA LEU A 14 2.39 66.12 14.20
C LEU A 14 2.82 65.05 13.19
N MET A 15 3.99 64.50 13.33
CA MET A 15 4.38 63.30 12.66
C MET A 15 3.69 62.12 13.32
N ALA A 16 2.60 61.64 12.74
CA ALA A 16 2.02 60.35 13.08
C ALA A 16 2.88 59.28 12.49
N ALA A 17 3.73 58.65 13.31
CA ALA A 17 4.43 57.42 12.93
C ALA A 17 3.40 56.33 12.86
N ALA A 18 3.00 55.96 11.65
CA ALA A 18 2.22 54.77 11.41
C ALA A 18 3.15 53.57 11.60
N PHE A 19 3.04 52.89 12.74
CA PHE A 19 3.59 51.56 12.91
C PHE A 19 2.83 50.63 11.98
N ALA A 20 3.40 50.38 10.80
CA ALA A 20 2.97 49.27 9.97
C ALA A 20 3.31 47.97 10.72
N ALA A 21 2.29 47.35 11.31
CA ALA A 21 2.40 45.97 11.79
C ALA A 21 2.79 45.08 10.59
N PRO A 22 3.77 44.19 10.72
CA PRO A 22 4.06 43.27 9.67
C PRO A 22 2.81 42.45 9.42
N ALA A 23 2.24 42.53 8.23
CA ALA A 23 1.21 41.63 7.79
C ALA A 23 1.86 40.24 7.72
N TRP A 24 1.55 39.45 8.74
CA TRP A 24 1.88 38.04 8.72
C TRP A 24 0.99 37.42 7.65
N SER A 25 1.50 37.34 6.41
CA SER A 25 0.92 36.50 5.39
C SER A 25 1.07 35.06 5.87
N ALA A 26 0.00 34.53 6.44
CA ALA A 26 -0.11 33.11 6.67
C ALA A 26 0.13 32.41 5.33
N PRO A 27 0.98 31.37 5.29
CA PRO A 27 1.17 30.59 4.07
C PRO A 27 -0.18 30.01 3.69
N SER A 28 -0.75 30.49 2.58
CA SER A 28 -1.97 29.97 1.97
C SER A 28 -1.74 28.63 1.24
N ASP A 29 -0.58 28.03 1.46
CA ASP A 29 -0.26 26.74 0.90
C ASP A 29 -0.82 25.62 1.78
N GLY A 30 -1.89 25.02 1.30
CA GLY A 30 -2.19 23.64 1.61
C GLY A 30 -3.43 23.32 2.42
N MET A 31 -4.28 24.25 2.77
CA MET A 31 -5.64 23.87 3.17
C MET A 31 -6.46 23.55 1.92
N LYS A 32 -6.28 22.35 1.41
CA LYS A 32 -7.24 21.77 0.47
C LYS A 32 -8.58 21.81 1.16
N SER A 33 -9.55 22.52 0.59
CA SER A 33 -10.90 22.57 1.14
C SER A 33 -11.38 21.13 1.39
N VAL A 34 -12.17 20.93 2.45
CA VAL A 34 -12.74 19.63 2.81
C VAL A 34 -13.42 18.93 1.63
N SER A 35 -13.91 19.72 0.66
CA SER A 35 -14.47 19.23 -0.61
C SER A 35 -13.42 18.61 -1.56
N GLN A 36 -12.12 18.87 -1.36
CA GLN A 36 -11.04 18.24 -2.14
C GLN A 36 -10.42 17.03 -1.44
N LEU A 37 -10.76 16.79 -0.19
CA LEU A 37 -10.54 15.50 0.47
C LEU A 37 -11.61 14.53 -0.03
N GLN A 38 -11.62 14.30 -1.34
CA GLN A 38 -12.38 13.16 -1.84
C GLN A 38 -11.75 11.94 -1.18
N PRO A 39 -12.55 11.16 -0.43
CA PRO A 39 -12.06 9.88 0.05
C PRO A 39 -11.57 9.13 -1.19
N VAL A 40 -10.40 8.52 -1.09
CA VAL A 40 -9.77 7.70 -2.14
C VAL A 40 -10.63 6.46 -2.47
N TRP A 41 -11.82 6.40 -1.93
CA TRP A 41 -12.83 5.35 -2.11
C TRP A 41 -13.72 5.68 -3.31
N ARG A 42 -13.42 5.11 -4.45
CA ARG A 42 -14.47 4.89 -5.42
C ARG A 42 -15.33 3.75 -4.90
N THR A 43 -16.37 4.07 -4.15
CA THR A 43 -17.50 3.17 -3.98
C THR A 43 -18.19 3.15 -5.33
N ASP A 44 -18.14 2.01 -6.02
CA ASP A 44 -19.08 1.74 -7.09
C ASP A 44 -20.50 1.70 -6.50
N VAL A 45 -21.51 1.68 -7.36
CA VAL A 45 -22.94 1.76 -6.98
C VAL A 45 -23.37 0.63 -6.01
N THR A 46 -22.55 -0.42 -5.87
CA THR A 46 -22.80 -1.59 -5.00
C THR A 46 -22.12 -1.48 -3.65
N GLY A 47 -21.32 -0.41 -3.41
CA GLY A 47 -20.55 -0.27 -2.18
C GLY A 47 -19.33 -1.17 -2.11
N SER A 48 -18.95 -1.83 -3.21
CA SER A 48 -17.72 -2.62 -3.30
C SER A 48 -16.53 -1.69 -3.58
N ARG A 49 -15.35 -2.10 -3.12
CA ARG A 49 -14.09 -1.39 -3.29
C ARG A 49 -13.04 -2.36 -3.80
N THR A 50 -12.30 -1.94 -4.82
CA THR A 50 -11.15 -2.70 -5.29
C THR A 50 -9.87 -2.09 -4.71
N GLU A 51 -9.10 -2.90 -4.01
CA GLU A 51 -7.77 -2.57 -3.50
C GLU A 51 -6.73 -3.35 -4.28
N VAL A 52 -5.72 -2.65 -4.79
CA VAL A 52 -4.58 -3.26 -5.50
C VAL A 52 -3.32 -3.00 -4.68
N VAL A 53 -2.74 -4.06 -4.14
CA VAL A 53 -1.56 -3.99 -3.29
C VAL A 53 -0.36 -4.57 -4.04
N PRO A 54 0.72 -3.80 -4.25
CA PRO A 54 1.97 -4.36 -4.77
C PRO A 54 2.50 -5.45 -3.83
N LEU A 55 2.83 -6.62 -4.38
CA LEU A 55 3.23 -7.77 -3.58
C LEU A 55 4.48 -7.48 -2.74
N MET A 56 5.38 -6.66 -3.25
CA MET A 56 6.62 -6.27 -2.57
C MET A 56 6.40 -5.43 -1.31
N LYS A 57 5.25 -4.77 -1.15
CA LYS A 57 4.88 -4.07 0.10
C LYS A 57 4.47 -5.03 1.21
N LEU A 58 4.09 -6.25 0.86
CA LEU A 58 3.59 -7.27 1.76
C LEU A 58 4.72 -8.20 2.29
N VAL A 59 5.94 -8.00 1.81
CA VAL A 59 7.11 -8.72 2.35
C VAL A 59 7.40 -8.22 3.75
N PRO A 60 7.58 -9.09 4.75
CA PRO A 60 8.02 -8.70 6.08
C PRO A 60 9.30 -7.85 6.02
N GLY A 61 9.23 -6.64 6.60
CA GLY A 61 10.31 -5.64 6.52
C GLY A 61 10.25 -4.69 5.33
N GLY A 62 9.29 -4.86 4.41
CA GLY A 62 8.99 -3.97 3.28
C GLY A 62 10.15 -3.83 2.29
N SER A 63 10.06 -4.44 1.14
CA SER A 63 11.06 -4.28 0.07
C SER A 63 10.37 -3.77 -1.19
N ALA A 64 10.91 -2.72 -1.78
CA ALA A 64 10.48 -2.25 -3.11
C ALA A 64 11.15 -3.01 -4.26
N ALA A 65 12.11 -3.91 -3.95
CA ALA A 65 12.86 -4.70 -4.91
C ALA A 65 12.19 -6.05 -5.18
N ALA A 66 12.56 -6.69 -6.28
CA ALA A 66 12.14 -8.06 -6.59
C ALA A 66 12.61 -9.06 -5.51
N VAL A 67 11.85 -10.12 -5.32
CA VAL A 67 12.18 -11.21 -4.38
C VAL A 67 12.77 -12.38 -5.16
N LYS A 68 13.99 -12.76 -4.82
CA LYS A 68 14.67 -13.90 -5.43
C LYS A 68 14.71 -15.09 -4.47
N LEU A 69 14.06 -16.18 -4.85
CA LEU A 69 14.07 -17.47 -4.15
C LEU A 69 15.18 -18.34 -4.73
N THR A 70 16.23 -18.61 -3.97
CA THR A 70 17.42 -19.34 -4.46
C THR A 70 17.55 -20.69 -3.77
N GLY A 71 17.77 -21.76 -4.52
CA GLY A 71 17.85 -23.14 -4.07
C GLY A 71 16.67 -23.98 -4.52
N LEU A 72 16.71 -25.29 -4.24
CA LEU A 72 15.71 -26.25 -4.74
C LEU A 72 14.35 -26.15 -4.06
N SER A 73 14.30 -25.69 -2.79
CA SER A 73 13.05 -25.48 -2.07
C SER A 73 13.14 -24.19 -1.27
N ARG A 74 12.32 -23.21 -1.61
CA ARG A 74 12.28 -21.92 -0.96
C ARG A 74 10.87 -21.39 -0.85
N VAL A 75 10.65 -20.68 0.23
CA VAL A 75 9.34 -20.12 0.58
C VAL A 75 9.48 -18.64 0.82
N GLN A 76 8.52 -17.87 0.30
CA GLN A 76 8.33 -16.46 0.61
C GLN A 76 6.93 -16.23 1.11
N ALA A 77 6.82 -15.58 2.24
CA ALA A 77 5.56 -15.13 2.81
C ALA A 77 5.31 -13.65 2.46
N PHE A 78 4.04 -13.34 2.24
CA PHE A 78 3.52 -11.99 2.00
C PHE A 78 2.33 -11.80 2.94
N ASP A 79 2.45 -10.87 3.88
CA ASP A 79 1.45 -10.64 4.90
C ASP A 79 0.52 -9.49 4.49
N PHE A 80 -0.79 -9.71 4.56
CA PHE A 80 -1.77 -8.68 4.26
C PHE A 80 -2.95 -8.72 5.23
N GLY A 81 -3.57 -7.57 5.40
CA GLY A 81 -4.70 -7.40 6.28
C GLY A 81 -6.00 -7.09 5.55
N VAL A 82 -7.09 -7.42 6.21
CA VAL A 82 -8.45 -7.01 5.84
C VAL A 82 -9.11 -6.42 7.07
N ARG A 83 -9.64 -5.21 6.94
CA ARG A 83 -10.30 -4.51 8.03
C ARG A 83 -11.50 -5.30 8.53
N ARG A 84 -11.79 -5.15 9.84
CA ARG A 84 -12.94 -5.84 10.47
C ARG A 84 -14.29 -5.41 9.92
N ASP A 85 -14.38 -4.19 9.37
CA ASP A 85 -15.58 -3.66 8.72
C ASP A 85 -15.65 -3.96 7.21
N GLU A 86 -14.78 -4.87 6.72
CA GLU A 86 -14.73 -5.28 5.30
C GLU A 86 -14.74 -6.80 5.17
N VAL A 87 -15.35 -7.28 4.10
CA VAL A 87 -15.32 -8.68 3.67
C VAL A 87 -14.83 -8.73 2.24
N VAL A 88 -13.92 -9.64 1.96
CA VAL A 88 -13.39 -9.86 0.60
C VAL A 88 -14.36 -10.75 -0.17
N SER A 89 -14.86 -10.26 -1.31
CA SER A 89 -15.69 -11.03 -2.24
C SER A 89 -14.88 -11.74 -3.33
N GLU A 90 -13.78 -11.10 -3.78
CA GLU A 90 -12.84 -11.68 -4.74
C GLU A 90 -11.41 -11.33 -4.36
N ALA A 91 -10.50 -12.28 -4.60
CA ALA A 91 -9.06 -12.09 -4.43
C ALA A 91 -8.33 -12.67 -5.65
N THR A 92 -7.46 -11.88 -6.26
CA THR A 92 -6.70 -12.27 -7.45
C THR A 92 -5.24 -11.91 -7.24
N LEU A 93 -4.36 -12.88 -7.47
CA LEU A 93 -2.92 -12.70 -7.48
C LEU A 93 -2.46 -12.65 -8.95
N ASP A 94 -1.86 -11.52 -9.34
CA ASP A 94 -1.12 -11.38 -10.59
C ASP A 94 0.36 -11.45 -10.27
N LEU A 95 0.99 -12.55 -10.65
CA LEU A 95 2.40 -12.82 -10.39
C LEU A 95 3.19 -12.72 -11.69
N SER A 96 4.19 -11.85 -11.71
CA SER A 96 5.22 -11.79 -12.75
C SER A 96 6.49 -12.41 -12.18
N PHE A 97 7.05 -13.41 -12.86
CA PHE A 97 8.20 -14.15 -12.38
C PHE A 97 9.10 -14.65 -13.50
N THR A 98 10.32 -14.94 -13.15
CA THR A 98 11.31 -15.54 -14.07
C THR A 98 11.96 -16.73 -13.38
N PRO A 99 11.78 -17.95 -13.87
CA PRO A 99 12.52 -19.12 -13.38
C PRO A 99 13.93 -19.17 -13.95
N SER A 100 14.87 -19.74 -13.17
CA SER A 100 16.25 -19.95 -13.59
C SER A 100 16.36 -20.72 -14.93
N PRO A 101 17.29 -20.33 -15.83
CA PRO A 101 17.57 -21.10 -17.06
C PRO A 101 18.20 -22.48 -16.80
N ALA A 102 18.78 -22.70 -15.60
CA ALA A 102 19.35 -23.98 -15.20
C ALA A 102 18.32 -24.97 -14.66
N LEU A 103 17.05 -24.57 -14.55
CA LEU A 103 15.97 -25.35 -13.97
C LEU A 103 15.55 -26.49 -14.90
N ALA A 104 15.41 -27.71 -14.35
CA ALA A 104 14.72 -28.80 -15.04
C ALA A 104 13.20 -28.60 -14.94
N PRO A 105 12.47 -28.52 -16.06
CA PRO A 105 11.01 -28.35 -16.01
C PRO A 105 10.30 -29.53 -15.35
N SER A 106 10.84 -30.72 -15.52
CA SER A 106 10.27 -31.95 -14.94
C SER A 106 10.31 -31.91 -13.42
N GLY A 107 9.15 -31.91 -12.78
CA GLY A 107 8.99 -31.87 -11.33
C GLY A 107 9.06 -30.48 -10.71
N SER A 108 9.57 -29.48 -11.42
CA SER A 108 9.64 -28.11 -10.90
C SER A 108 8.28 -27.43 -10.91
N GLN A 109 7.94 -26.77 -9.79
CA GLN A 109 6.62 -26.14 -9.61
C GLN A 109 6.65 -24.97 -8.64
N ILE A 110 5.59 -24.17 -8.69
CA ILE A 110 5.31 -23.11 -7.73
C ILE A 110 4.01 -23.45 -7.04
N ASN A 111 4.03 -23.53 -5.71
CA ASN A 111 2.85 -23.75 -4.89
C ASN A 111 2.42 -22.46 -4.23
N PHE A 112 1.13 -22.21 -4.21
CA PHE A 112 0.53 -21.04 -3.60
C PHE A 112 -0.36 -21.47 -2.43
N TYR A 113 -0.09 -20.93 -1.25
CA TYR A 113 -0.88 -21.18 -0.06
C TYR A 113 -1.46 -19.87 0.46
N LEU A 114 -2.68 -19.91 0.95
CA LEU A 114 -3.31 -18.82 1.68
C LEU A 114 -3.71 -19.32 3.07
N ASN A 115 -3.16 -18.69 4.11
CA ASN A 115 -3.35 -19.11 5.50
C ASN A 115 -3.04 -20.60 5.71
N GLY A 116 -1.94 -21.08 5.11
CA GLY A 116 -1.51 -22.49 5.17
C GLY A 116 -2.32 -23.46 4.30
N ARG A 117 -3.36 -22.99 3.59
CA ARG A 117 -4.19 -23.83 2.71
C ARG A 117 -3.72 -23.70 1.27
N LEU A 118 -3.38 -24.81 0.65
CA LEU A 118 -3.00 -24.86 -0.77
C LEU A 118 -4.12 -24.33 -1.64
N GLN A 119 -3.83 -23.30 -2.43
CA GLN A 119 -4.74 -22.73 -3.41
C GLN A 119 -4.50 -23.33 -4.79
N ARG A 120 -3.23 -23.46 -5.16
CA ARG A 120 -2.84 -24.00 -6.46
C ARG A 120 -1.38 -24.43 -6.48
N SER A 121 -1.08 -25.47 -7.28
CA SER A 121 0.26 -25.83 -7.75
C SER A 121 0.35 -25.55 -9.23
N VAL A 122 1.40 -24.88 -9.67
CA VAL A 122 1.64 -24.50 -11.06
C VAL A 122 2.96 -25.12 -11.50
N PRO A 123 2.95 -26.13 -12.40
CA PRO A 123 4.18 -26.70 -12.92
C PRO A 123 4.90 -25.67 -13.80
N ILE A 124 6.22 -25.64 -13.73
CA ILE A 124 7.05 -24.79 -14.56
C ILE A 124 7.29 -25.52 -15.89
N SER A 125 6.75 -24.97 -16.97
CA SER A 125 6.92 -25.55 -18.30
C SER A 125 8.27 -25.16 -18.92
N ALA A 126 8.74 -25.94 -19.90
CA ALA A 126 9.97 -25.64 -20.63
C ALA A 126 9.94 -24.25 -21.33
N SER A 127 8.75 -23.76 -21.69
CA SER A 127 8.59 -22.46 -22.32
C SER A 127 8.82 -21.28 -21.36
N MET A 128 8.71 -21.51 -20.03
CA MET A 128 8.89 -20.49 -18.97
C MET A 128 10.35 -20.40 -18.53
N VAL A 129 11.12 -21.48 -18.64
CA VAL A 129 12.50 -21.55 -18.14
C VAL A 129 13.37 -20.45 -18.75
N GLY A 130 13.99 -19.65 -17.89
CA GLY A 130 14.83 -18.50 -18.27
C GLY A 130 14.09 -17.32 -18.90
N LYS A 131 12.76 -17.30 -18.87
CA LYS A 131 11.96 -16.25 -19.51
C LYS A 131 11.00 -15.60 -18.52
N PRO A 132 10.77 -14.28 -18.62
CA PRO A 132 9.71 -13.61 -17.89
C PRO A 132 8.36 -14.25 -18.22
N SER A 133 7.61 -14.60 -17.20
CA SER A 133 6.32 -15.28 -17.30
C SER A 133 5.32 -14.60 -16.37
N GLN A 134 4.04 -14.69 -16.71
CA GLN A 134 2.96 -14.11 -15.91
C GLN A 134 1.92 -15.17 -15.60
N LEU A 135 1.37 -15.08 -14.40
CA LEU A 135 0.33 -15.96 -13.91
C LEU A 135 -0.72 -15.14 -13.18
N THR A 136 -1.98 -15.30 -13.55
CA THR A 136 -3.12 -14.80 -12.80
C THR A 136 -3.81 -15.95 -12.07
N LEU A 137 -3.93 -15.83 -10.76
CA LEU A 137 -4.52 -16.85 -9.89
C LEU A 137 -5.64 -16.25 -9.06
N LYS A 138 -6.82 -16.85 -9.13
CA LYS A 138 -7.93 -16.57 -8.20
C LYS A 138 -7.69 -17.31 -6.89
N LEU A 139 -7.67 -16.55 -5.80
CA LEU A 139 -7.58 -17.08 -4.44
C LEU A 139 -8.97 -17.25 -3.85
N SER A 140 -9.13 -18.21 -2.95
CA SER A 140 -10.42 -18.46 -2.29
C SER A 140 -10.72 -17.38 -1.24
N PRO A 141 -11.75 -16.54 -1.40
CA PRO A 141 -12.11 -15.54 -0.40
C PRO A 141 -12.55 -16.15 0.93
N LYS A 142 -13.01 -17.41 0.91
CA LYS A 142 -13.54 -18.11 2.09
C LYS A 142 -12.51 -18.37 3.18
N VAL A 143 -11.22 -18.32 2.84
CA VAL A 143 -10.13 -18.56 3.79
C VAL A 143 -9.42 -17.25 4.18
N ILE A 144 -9.94 -16.12 3.73
CA ILE A 144 -9.40 -14.79 4.07
C ILE A 144 -9.99 -14.36 5.41
N GLU A 145 -9.12 -13.96 6.32
CA GLU A 145 -9.39 -13.47 7.66
C GLU A 145 -8.96 -12.00 7.81
N SER A 146 -8.94 -11.47 9.03
CA SER A 146 -8.44 -10.11 9.28
C SER A 146 -6.92 -9.99 9.09
N VAL A 147 -6.17 -11.03 9.40
CA VAL A 147 -4.72 -11.13 9.16
C VAL A 147 -4.48 -12.35 8.30
N ASN A 148 -3.75 -12.17 7.20
CA ASN A 148 -3.57 -13.22 6.21
C ASN A 148 -2.11 -13.31 5.79
N GLN A 149 -1.71 -14.53 5.46
CA GLN A 149 -0.42 -14.83 4.88
C GLN A 149 -0.59 -15.57 3.55
N LEU A 150 -0.15 -14.92 2.48
CA LEU A 150 0.02 -15.54 1.16
C LEU A 150 1.44 -16.08 1.09
N THR A 151 1.58 -17.38 0.88
CA THR A 151 2.88 -18.03 0.79
C THR A 151 3.11 -18.56 -0.62
N VAL A 152 4.25 -18.21 -1.18
CA VAL A 152 4.73 -18.72 -2.47
C VAL A 152 5.89 -19.66 -2.17
N GLU A 153 5.72 -20.93 -2.47
CA GLU A 153 6.74 -21.96 -2.35
C GLU A 153 7.25 -22.33 -3.74
N PHE A 154 8.53 -22.21 -3.92
CA PHE A 154 9.23 -22.65 -5.13
C PHE A 154 9.89 -23.99 -4.89
N ILE A 155 9.56 -24.98 -5.70
CA ILE A 155 10.21 -26.27 -5.76
C ILE A 155 10.89 -26.37 -7.12
N GLY A 156 12.22 -26.37 -7.10
CA GLY A 156 13.04 -26.46 -8.30
C GLY A 156 13.82 -27.78 -8.34
N HIS A 157 14.01 -28.28 -9.54
CA HIS A 157 14.84 -29.47 -9.80
C HIS A 157 15.94 -29.13 -10.79
N THR A 158 17.05 -29.86 -10.70
CA THR A 158 18.15 -29.79 -11.65
C THR A 158 18.10 -31.01 -12.60
N PRO A 159 18.75 -30.93 -13.78
CA PRO A 159 18.90 -32.10 -14.64
C PRO A 159 19.85 -33.17 -14.05
N SER A 160 20.54 -32.85 -12.96
CA SER A 160 21.50 -33.74 -12.31
C SER A 160 20.81 -34.79 -11.45
N VAL A 161 21.36 -35.98 -11.41
CA VAL A 161 20.92 -37.09 -10.51
C VAL A 161 21.19 -36.75 -9.06
N CYS A 162 22.27 -35.99 -8.75
CA CYS A 162 22.62 -35.54 -7.43
C CYS A 162 22.30 -34.06 -7.29
N GLU A 163 21.22 -33.76 -6.59
CA GLU A 163 20.75 -32.38 -6.37
C GLU A 163 21.35 -31.79 -5.09
N ASN A 164 21.88 -30.58 -5.18
CA ASN A 164 22.31 -29.81 -4.02
C ASN A 164 21.16 -28.84 -3.62
N PRO A 165 20.56 -28.99 -2.43
CA PRO A 165 19.46 -28.12 -1.99
C PRO A 165 19.80 -26.62 -1.95
N ALA A 166 21.08 -26.28 -1.82
CA ALA A 166 21.57 -24.91 -1.78
C ALA A 166 22.15 -24.43 -3.13
N ASP A 167 21.82 -25.12 -4.24
CA ASP A 167 22.34 -24.76 -5.56
C ASP A 167 21.90 -23.35 -5.94
N ALA A 168 22.86 -22.43 -6.00
CA ALA A 168 22.63 -21.02 -6.35
C ALA A 168 22.28 -20.81 -7.82
N ALA A 169 22.51 -21.81 -8.70
CA ALA A 169 22.09 -21.76 -10.08
C ALA A 169 20.57 -21.92 -10.25
N ILE A 170 19.89 -22.49 -9.24
CA ILE A 170 18.44 -22.67 -9.23
C ILE A 170 17.78 -21.55 -8.45
N TRP A 171 16.92 -20.81 -9.11
CA TRP A 171 16.22 -19.68 -8.52
C TRP A 171 14.90 -19.36 -9.23
N LEU A 172 14.02 -18.68 -8.50
CA LEU A 172 12.83 -18.04 -9.00
C LEU A 172 12.87 -16.55 -8.62
N ASP A 173 12.79 -15.68 -9.59
CA ASP A 173 12.71 -14.22 -9.37
C ASP A 173 11.26 -13.79 -9.49
N ILE A 174 10.72 -13.17 -8.42
CA ILE A 174 9.38 -12.59 -8.39
C ILE A 174 9.52 -11.09 -8.60
N ALA A 175 8.99 -10.60 -9.69
CA ALA A 175 9.17 -9.23 -10.14
C ALA A 175 8.31 -8.22 -9.35
N ALA A 176 8.78 -6.98 -9.27
CA ALA A 176 8.17 -5.91 -8.48
C ALA A 176 6.75 -5.52 -8.94
N GLU A 177 6.41 -5.76 -10.21
CA GLU A 177 5.08 -5.52 -10.77
C GLU A 177 4.00 -6.51 -10.30
N SER A 178 4.40 -7.55 -9.58
CA SER A 178 3.46 -8.51 -8.99
C SER A 178 2.53 -7.83 -7.99
N ARG A 179 1.24 -8.18 -8.02
CA ARG A 179 0.21 -7.50 -7.22
C ARG A 179 -0.86 -8.45 -6.73
N LEU A 180 -1.43 -8.11 -5.58
CA LEU A 180 -2.61 -8.73 -5.02
C LEU A 180 -3.78 -7.76 -5.16
N THR A 181 -4.84 -8.20 -5.84
CA THR A 181 -6.08 -7.43 -6.03
C THR A 181 -7.17 -8.03 -5.15
N LEU A 182 -7.77 -7.20 -4.30
CA LEU A 182 -8.84 -7.57 -3.38
C LEU A 182 -10.08 -6.75 -3.69
N VAL A 183 -11.21 -7.41 -3.97
CA VAL A 183 -12.51 -6.76 -4.06
C VAL A 183 -13.19 -6.91 -2.70
N LYS A 184 -13.43 -5.78 -2.03
CA LYS A 184 -13.92 -5.70 -0.66
C LYS A 184 -15.30 -5.07 -0.61
N GLN A 185 -16.13 -5.53 0.30
CA GLN A 185 -17.44 -4.96 0.60
C GLN A 185 -17.48 -4.54 2.07
N ARG A 186 -18.05 -3.37 2.36
CA ARG A 186 -18.25 -2.93 3.74
C ARG A 186 -19.37 -3.70 4.41
N VAL A 187 -19.13 -4.10 5.64
CA VAL A 187 -20.13 -4.68 6.53
C VAL A 187 -20.37 -3.73 7.70
N ARG A 188 -21.63 -3.65 8.15
CA ARG A 188 -21.95 -2.88 9.36
C ARG A 188 -21.51 -3.67 10.58
N LEU A 189 -20.61 -3.10 11.34
CA LEU A 189 -20.29 -3.61 12.67
C LEU A 189 -21.36 -3.14 13.67
N ALA A 190 -21.61 -3.95 14.69
CA ALA A 190 -22.38 -3.50 15.86
C ALA A 190 -21.64 -2.35 16.54
N ASN A 191 -22.42 -1.41 17.13
CA ASN A 191 -21.83 -0.34 17.93
C ASN A 191 -21.31 -0.92 19.25
N ASP A 192 -20.03 -1.26 19.26
CA ASP A 192 -19.36 -1.84 20.42
C ASP A 192 -18.08 -1.04 20.71
N LEU A 193 -18.05 -0.43 21.89
CA LEU A 193 -16.87 0.33 22.34
C LEU A 193 -15.65 -0.56 22.56
N ALA A 194 -15.83 -1.87 22.77
CA ALA A 194 -14.72 -2.81 22.86
C ALA A 194 -13.98 -2.97 21.53
N ALA A 195 -14.60 -2.57 20.41
CA ALA A 195 -13.96 -2.57 19.11
C ALA A 195 -13.03 -1.36 18.87
N PHE A 196 -13.09 -0.33 19.76
CA PHE A 196 -12.22 0.84 19.65
C PHE A 196 -10.73 0.44 19.66
N PRO A 197 -9.86 1.01 18.78
CA PRO A 197 -10.09 2.18 17.93
C PRO A 197 -10.69 1.90 16.53
N ALA A 198 -11.06 0.65 16.22
CA ALA A 198 -11.72 0.37 14.96
C ALA A 198 -13.15 0.98 14.95
N PRO A 199 -13.67 1.48 13.82
CA PRO A 199 -13.08 1.44 12.47
C PRO A 199 -12.17 2.63 12.13
N PHE A 200 -11.90 3.55 13.07
CA PHE A 200 -11.13 4.78 12.82
C PHE A 200 -9.65 4.47 12.54
N VAL A 201 -9.08 3.57 13.35
CA VAL A 201 -7.73 3.03 13.17
C VAL A 201 -7.82 1.52 13.20
N ASP A 202 -7.44 0.88 12.10
CA ASP A 202 -7.38 -0.57 11.99
C ASP A 202 -6.00 -0.98 11.49
N THR A 203 -5.25 -1.69 12.33
CA THR A 203 -3.90 -2.17 12.05
C THR A 203 -3.85 -3.27 10.98
N ALA A 204 -5.00 -3.88 10.68
CA ALA A 204 -5.13 -4.84 9.59
C ALA A 204 -5.28 -4.17 8.21
N SER A 205 -5.30 -2.83 8.13
CA SER A 205 -5.33 -2.13 6.84
C SER A 205 -3.96 -2.16 6.17
N ASN A 206 -3.92 -2.53 4.88
CA ASN A 206 -2.70 -2.43 4.05
C ASN A 206 -2.41 -0.99 3.61
N GLU A 207 -3.36 -0.07 3.82
CA GLU A 207 -3.24 1.35 3.50
C GLU A 207 -3.17 2.18 4.78
N PRO A 208 -2.45 3.31 4.74
CA PRO A 208 -2.44 4.26 5.84
C PRO A 208 -3.85 4.76 6.16
N SER A 209 -4.23 4.77 7.43
CA SER A 209 -5.50 5.36 7.86
C SER A 209 -5.40 6.87 7.84
N VAL A 210 -6.35 7.54 7.17
CA VAL A 210 -6.48 9.00 7.16
C VAL A 210 -7.69 9.38 8.01
N LEU A 211 -7.46 10.02 9.14
CA LEU A 211 -8.51 10.56 10.01
C LEU A 211 -8.62 12.07 9.80
N PRO A 212 -9.64 12.58 9.08
CA PRO A 212 -9.86 14.00 8.94
C PRO A 212 -10.38 14.57 10.27
N MET A 213 -9.71 15.59 10.81
CA MET A 213 -10.15 16.33 11.98
C MET A 213 -10.53 17.75 11.58
N VAL A 214 -11.71 18.19 12.01
CA VAL A 214 -12.20 19.56 11.79
C VAL A 214 -12.27 20.27 13.12
N PHE A 215 -11.57 21.41 13.21
CA PHE A 215 -11.61 22.27 14.38
C PHE A 215 -12.52 23.48 14.10
N THR A 216 -13.40 23.81 15.02
CA THR A 216 -14.35 24.93 14.87
C THR A 216 -13.76 26.28 15.27
N SER A 217 -12.64 26.29 15.97
CA SER A 217 -11.85 27.48 16.32
C SER A 217 -10.37 27.21 16.17
N ALA A 218 -9.61 28.23 15.77
CA ALA A 218 -8.16 28.15 15.91
C ALA A 218 -7.79 28.07 17.38
N PRO A 219 -6.79 27.27 17.75
CA PRO A 219 -6.28 27.23 19.11
C PRO A 219 -5.67 28.57 19.52
#